data_1384e1ee3af4b14e5beb2f08aea14af7
#
_entry.id   1384e1ee3af4b14e5beb2f08aea14af7
#
_cell.length_a   1.000
_cell.length_b   1.000
_cell.length_c   1.000
_cell.angle_alpha   90.00
_cell.angle_beta   90.00
_cell.angle_gamma   90.00
#
_symmetry.space_group_name_H-M   'P 1'
#
loop_
_entity.id
_entity.type
_entity.pdbx_description
1 polymer ?
#
loop_
_entity_poly.entity_id
_entity_poly.type
_entity_poly.pdbx_seq_one_letter_code
_entity_poly.pdbx_strand_id
1 'polypeptide(L)'
;MRRQDIQLLAQARQGDSAARCEVGRRYLLGVNGFPQHVATGLEYLRHPSLAGQCAPARILAEALPLDQLMALQQGPALALAAADGCLAAQLKLGLWRALQADGRSDALRWLGAAAKGGHAGAAQAVAALAQAAPAQAVLAVLQPLADGDGIDGPLLARLAAQQALDGGQLDHLVACLVAALGLGHALDSALASLVVAAEQLADQQGRSLAGLPTAALLDSLELRAGQGDRAAAYTLGRGLSGVDVASLPPAVFAGQQNLRKGAAFLLRAADAGQDAAWLHLYRLHADHRSSVANPQLARFFLEKAALRGQAEAQRKLGALQLREASHLQDSEQAIHWLHQAAAQGDAHATTLLQSLRLPVADVDAGEAAVAFALEQVRRADPWLAQRLALSRAFGLTKLEALSVDPVAGLRPWGLVVGRNPFIAQVRLSAPRAVPAVDEAALAVARRAAAFFGQAQGEAGAAEGDLRARSLRQRRLFERLGLDEAAFFCDASAMTLDALRLGAKWAYRARAPLSEALAA
;
A
#
# COMPACT_ATOMS: atom_id res chain seq x y z
N MET A 1 -48.09 36.92 0.56
CA MET A 1 -47.85 37.39 1.96
C MET A 1 -49.04 38.23 2.41
N ARG A 2 -49.61 37.95 3.56
CA ARG A 2 -50.69 38.71 4.18
C ARG A 2 -50.13 39.98 4.84
N ARG A 3 -50.97 41.02 5.07
CA ARG A 3 -50.53 42.25 5.76
C ARG A 3 -49.87 42.00 7.13
N GLN A 4 -50.35 40.98 7.85
CA GLN A 4 -49.76 40.52 9.12
C GLN A 4 -48.34 39.98 8.99
N ASP A 5 -48.01 39.30 7.86
CA ASP A 5 -46.69 38.74 7.63
C ASP A 5 -45.65 39.84 7.33
N ILE A 6 -46.08 40.91 6.65
CA ILE A 6 -45.24 42.09 6.41
C ILE A 6 -44.93 42.81 7.72
N GLN A 7 -45.94 42.94 8.58
CA GLN A 7 -45.75 43.53 9.95
C GLN A 7 -44.79 42.69 10.77
N LEU A 8 -44.91 41.35 10.78
CA LEU A 8 -44.03 40.43 11.49
C LEU A 8 -42.58 40.58 10.99
N LEU A 9 -42.36 40.66 9.68
CA LEU A 9 -41.03 40.89 9.11
C LEU A 9 -40.44 42.24 9.53
N ALA A 10 -41.28 43.30 9.57
CA ALA A 10 -40.85 44.63 10.00
C ALA A 10 -40.43 44.61 11.50
N GLN A 11 -41.21 43.99 12.38
CA GLN A 11 -40.88 43.80 13.81
C GLN A 11 -39.59 42.99 14.01
N ALA A 12 -39.43 41.90 13.25
CA ALA A 12 -38.22 41.09 13.30
C ALA A 12 -36.97 41.89 12.89
N ARG A 13 -37.06 42.75 11.89
CA ARG A 13 -35.98 43.65 11.46
C ARG A 13 -35.69 44.76 12.50
N GLN A 14 -36.70 45.24 13.22
CA GLN A 14 -36.56 46.23 14.28
C GLN A 14 -35.93 45.67 15.56
N GLY A 15 -35.72 44.37 15.63
CA GLY A 15 -35.00 43.74 16.75
C GLY A 15 -35.87 42.96 17.72
N ASP A 16 -37.19 42.83 17.45
CA ASP A 16 -38.07 42.02 18.28
C ASP A 16 -37.67 40.55 18.22
N SER A 17 -37.29 40.01 19.38
CA SER A 17 -36.81 38.61 19.53
C SER A 17 -37.90 37.60 19.20
N ALA A 18 -39.13 37.84 19.66
CA ALA A 18 -40.25 36.92 19.43
C ALA A 18 -40.62 36.89 17.93
N ALA A 19 -40.68 38.08 17.26
CA ALA A 19 -40.92 38.16 15.83
C ALA A 19 -39.82 37.49 15.01
N ARG A 20 -38.55 37.61 15.42
CA ARG A 20 -37.42 36.88 14.77
C ARG A 20 -37.58 35.40 14.87
N CYS A 21 -37.88 34.88 16.05
CA CYS A 21 -38.14 33.48 16.28
C CYS A 21 -39.26 32.93 15.39
N GLU A 22 -40.38 33.66 15.33
CA GLU A 22 -41.55 33.26 14.53
C GLU A 22 -41.26 33.34 13.00
N VAL A 23 -40.56 34.36 12.53
CA VAL A 23 -40.13 34.45 11.13
C VAL A 23 -39.17 33.27 10.79
N GLY A 24 -38.20 33.02 11.65
CA GLY A 24 -37.29 31.87 11.49
C GLY A 24 -38.03 30.53 11.40
N ARG A 25 -38.99 30.32 12.32
CA ARG A 25 -39.85 29.12 12.32
C ARG A 25 -40.65 28.97 11.04
N ARG A 26 -41.27 30.05 10.54
CA ARG A 26 -42.07 30.03 9.31
C ARG A 26 -41.23 29.70 8.07
N TYR A 27 -40.00 30.24 7.97
CA TYR A 27 -39.09 29.88 6.89
C TYR A 27 -38.59 28.41 6.99
N LEU A 28 -38.37 27.87 8.21
CA LEU A 28 -38.00 26.49 8.35
C LEU A 28 -39.11 25.52 7.92
N LEU A 29 -40.37 25.86 8.27
CA LEU A 29 -41.53 24.99 8.03
C LEU A 29 -42.23 25.25 6.69
N GLY A 30 -42.00 26.38 6.04
CA GLY A 30 -42.73 26.77 4.84
C GLY A 30 -44.22 27.07 5.07
N VAL A 31 -44.56 27.65 6.22
CA VAL A 31 -45.95 27.85 6.64
C VAL A 31 -46.38 29.32 6.56
N ASN A 32 -47.69 29.56 6.57
CA ASN A 32 -48.28 30.91 6.62
C ASN A 32 -47.81 31.84 5.49
N GLY A 33 -47.61 31.29 4.27
CA GLY A 33 -47.23 32.09 3.08
C GLY A 33 -45.73 32.41 2.99
N PHE A 34 -44.91 31.81 3.86
CA PHE A 34 -43.46 31.84 3.75
C PHE A 34 -42.97 30.62 2.95
N PRO A 35 -42.04 30.80 2.00
CA PRO A 35 -41.43 29.65 1.34
C PRO A 35 -40.55 28.88 2.33
N GLN A 36 -40.50 27.57 2.20
CA GLN A 36 -39.55 26.78 2.99
C GLN A 36 -38.10 27.08 2.54
N HIS A 37 -37.30 27.67 3.41
CA HIS A 37 -35.93 28.05 3.13
C HIS A 37 -35.08 27.99 4.40
N VAL A 38 -34.40 26.84 4.60
CA VAL A 38 -33.68 26.53 5.84
C VAL A 38 -32.59 27.57 6.15
N ALA A 39 -31.83 28.00 5.12
CA ALA A 39 -30.76 28.98 5.31
C ALA A 39 -31.27 30.30 5.88
N THR A 40 -32.34 30.86 5.32
CA THR A 40 -32.98 32.10 5.81
C THR A 40 -33.59 31.91 7.21
N GLY A 41 -34.24 30.76 7.45
CA GLY A 41 -34.74 30.43 8.78
C GLY A 41 -33.62 30.43 9.85
N LEU A 42 -32.47 29.84 9.50
CA LEU A 42 -31.29 29.82 10.37
C LEU A 42 -30.69 31.22 10.60
N GLU A 43 -30.64 32.08 9.58
CA GLU A 43 -30.17 33.46 9.72
C GLU A 43 -30.96 34.24 10.77
N TYR A 44 -32.29 34.10 10.75
CA TYR A 44 -33.14 34.72 11.75
C TYR A 44 -32.92 34.14 13.15
N LEU A 45 -32.81 32.81 13.30
CA LEU A 45 -32.69 32.13 14.59
C LEU A 45 -31.29 32.22 15.21
N ARG A 46 -30.25 32.40 14.40
CA ARG A 46 -28.86 32.58 14.83
C ARG A 46 -28.47 34.03 15.04
N HIS A 47 -29.40 34.97 14.92
CA HIS A 47 -29.07 36.38 15.10
C HIS A 47 -28.46 36.63 16.47
N PRO A 48 -27.40 37.45 16.61
CA PRO A 48 -26.71 37.70 17.88
C PRO A 48 -27.63 38.14 19.02
N SER A 49 -28.72 38.86 18.74
CA SER A 49 -29.73 39.28 19.77
C SER A 49 -30.47 38.09 20.42
N LEU A 50 -30.41 36.90 19.82
CA LEU A 50 -31.01 35.67 20.32
C LEU A 50 -30.00 34.73 21.00
N ALA A 51 -28.75 35.15 21.10
CA ALA A 51 -27.70 34.33 21.67
C ALA A 51 -28.02 33.94 23.11
N GLY A 52 -27.92 32.66 23.45
CA GLY A 52 -28.22 32.13 24.76
C GLY A 52 -29.70 31.97 25.11
N GLN A 53 -30.63 32.34 24.24
CA GLN A 53 -32.06 32.12 24.46
C GLN A 53 -32.47 30.69 24.05
N CYS A 54 -33.34 30.06 24.85
CA CYS A 54 -33.82 28.69 24.58
C CYS A 54 -34.85 28.61 23.46
N ALA A 55 -35.60 29.70 23.21
CA ALA A 55 -36.69 29.71 22.22
C ALA A 55 -36.20 29.37 20.76
N PRO A 56 -35.14 29.99 20.22
CA PRO A 56 -34.62 29.61 18.89
C PRO A 56 -34.17 28.15 18.85
N ALA A 57 -33.52 27.66 19.90
CA ALA A 57 -33.01 26.29 19.99
C ALA A 57 -34.15 25.26 20.02
N ARG A 58 -35.24 25.55 20.75
CA ARG A 58 -36.49 24.73 20.73
C ARG A 58 -37.08 24.65 19.33
N ILE A 59 -37.21 25.80 18.65
CA ILE A 59 -37.74 25.86 17.28
C ILE A 59 -36.91 24.99 16.33
N LEU A 60 -35.59 25.06 16.42
CA LEU A 60 -34.69 24.21 15.63
C LEU A 60 -34.90 22.73 15.89
N ALA A 61 -35.00 22.36 17.19
CA ALA A 61 -35.21 20.98 17.59
C ALA A 61 -36.56 20.40 17.16
N GLU A 62 -37.63 21.24 17.12
CA GLU A 62 -38.95 20.80 16.68
C GLU A 62 -39.11 20.81 15.17
N ALA A 63 -38.54 21.80 14.46
CA ALA A 63 -38.79 22.04 13.04
C ALA A 63 -37.87 21.19 12.12
N LEU A 64 -36.65 20.88 12.51
CA LEU A 64 -35.68 20.20 11.66
C LEU A 64 -35.49 18.73 12.06
N PRO A 65 -35.42 17.80 11.10
CA PRO A 65 -35.06 16.41 11.35
C PRO A 65 -33.60 16.30 11.82
N LEU A 66 -33.26 15.16 12.46
CA LEU A 66 -31.96 14.98 13.11
C LEU A 66 -30.79 14.99 12.12
N ASP A 67 -30.94 14.39 10.96
CA ASP A 67 -29.94 14.39 9.88
C ASP A 67 -29.54 15.80 9.45
N GLN A 68 -30.51 16.69 9.29
CA GLN A 68 -30.25 18.10 8.97
C GLN A 68 -29.58 18.84 10.12
N LEU A 69 -30.00 18.58 11.36
CA LEU A 69 -29.36 19.17 12.55
C LEU A 69 -27.89 18.73 12.68
N MET A 70 -27.60 17.47 12.34
CA MET A 70 -26.23 16.94 12.30
C MET A 70 -25.41 17.60 11.20
N ALA A 71 -25.95 17.69 9.98
CA ALA A 71 -25.29 18.33 8.83
C ALA A 71 -24.99 19.81 9.10
N LEU A 72 -25.90 20.51 9.79
CA LEU A 72 -25.77 21.91 10.18
C LEU A 72 -25.00 22.15 11.48
N GLN A 73 -24.48 21.07 12.09
CA GLN A 73 -23.71 21.09 13.35
C GLN A 73 -24.45 21.82 14.50
N GLN A 74 -25.77 21.59 14.66
CA GLN A 74 -26.60 22.25 15.66
C GLN A 74 -26.56 21.56 17.05
N GLY A 75 -25.54 20.78 17.37
CA GLY A 75 -25.35 20.13 18.67
C GLY A 75 -25.45 21.06 19.87
N PRO A 76 -24.79 22.25 19.87
CA PRO A 76 -24.92 23.20 20.98
C PRO A 76 -26.35 23.75 21.18
N ALA A 77 -27.07 24.01 20.09
CA ALA A 77 -28.47 24.45 20.17
C ALA A 77 -29.38 23.34 20.74
N LEU A 78 -29.20 22.10 20.28
CA LEU A 78 -29.90 20.94 20.83
C LEU A 78 -29.62 20.76 22.33
N ALA A 79 -28.36 20.91 22.75
CA ALA A 79 -27.99 20.80 24.16
C ALA A 79 -28.67 21.87 25.03
N LEU A 80 -28.76 23.11 24.54
CA LEU A 80 -29.44 24.20 25.20
C LEU A 80 -30.94 23.92 25.35
N ALA A 81 -31.63 23.52 24.30
CA ALA A 81 -33.04 23.19 24.31
C ALA A 81 -33.35 21.94 25.15
N ALA A 82 -32.48 20.94 25.14
CA ALA A 82 -32.64 19.72 25.92
C ALA A 82 -32.50 20.00 27.45
N ALA A 83 -31.55 20.88 27.84
CA ALA A 83 -31.38 21.32 29.22
C ALA A 83 -32.59 22.12 29.73
N ASP A 84 -33.25 22.85 28.84
CA ASP A 84 -34.49 23.60 29.11
C ASP A 84 -35.75 22.70 29.10
N GLY A 85 -35.60 21.38 29.02
CA GLY A 85 -36.70 20.41 29.09
C GLY A 85 -37.47 20.18 27.79
N CYS A 86 -37.00 20.65 26.64
CA CYS A 86 -37.65 20.38 25.35
C CYS A 86 -37.52 18.88 24.98
N LEU A 87 -38.64 18.17 24.93
CA LEU A 87 -38.73 16.73 24.70
C LEU A 87 -38.09 16.35 23.35
N ALA A 88 -38.42 17.08 22.28
CA ALA A 88 -37.85 16.84 20.94
C ALA A 88 -36.33 17.02 20.93
N ALA A 89 -35.80 18.00 21.67
CA ALA A 89 -34.35 18.23 21.79
C ALA A 89 -33.67 17.12 22.60
N GLN A 90 -34.28 16.67 23.69
CA GLN A 90 -33.76 15.57 24.52
C GLN A 90 -33.66 14.28 23.70
N LEU A 91 -34.73 13.94 22.94
CA LEU A 91 -34.72 12.78 22.06
C LEU A 91 -33.63 12.86 20.99
N LYS A 92 -33.61 13.97 20.23
CA LYS A 92 -32.65 14.16 19.12
C LYS A 92 -31.20 14.22 19.60
N LEU A 93 -30.94 14.89 20.75
CA LEU A 93 -29.61 14.94 21.32
C LEU A 93 -29.16 13.56 21.83
N GLY A 94 -30.07 12.84 22.50
CA GLY A 94 -29.81 11.48 22.95
C GLY A 94 -29.47 10.54 21.80
N LEU A 95 -30.23 10.61 20.68
CA LEU A 95 -29.93 9.89 19.45
C LEU A 95 -28.57 10.29 18.87
N TRP A 96 -28.32 11.59 18.71
CA TRP A 96 -27.04 12.07 18.18
C TRP A 96 -25.85 11.55 19.00
N ARG A 97 -25.99 11.57 20.33
CA ARG A 97 -24.94 11.02 21.22
C ARG A 97 -24.79 9.50 21.08
N ALA A 98 -25.89 8.75 20.89
CA ALA A 98 -25.83 7.31 20.65
C ALA A 98 -25.12 6.95 19.32
N LEU A 99 -25.14 7.86 18.36
CA LEU A 99 -24.44 7.73 17.07
C LEU A 99 -22.95 8.11 17.13
N GLN A 100 -22.43 8.48 18.31
CA GLN A 100 -21.02 8.79 18.52
C GLN A 100 -20.34 7.66 19.30
N ALA A 101 -19.07 7.36 19.01
CA ALA A 101 -18.34 6.25 19.62
C ALA A 101 -18.34 6.28 21.16
N ASP A 102 -18.12 7.45 21.74
CA ASP A 102 -18.03 7.64 23.19
C ASP A 102 -19.31 8.20 23.81
N GLY A 103 -20.40 8.26 23.04
CA GLY A 103 -21.61 8.95 23.43
C GLY A 103 -22.60 8.16 24.27
N ARG A 104 -22.34 6.89 24.62
CA ARG A 104 -23.30 5.99 25.29
C ARG A 104 -23.84 6.54 26.59
N SER A 105 -23.01 7.11 27.44
CA SER A 105 -23.42 7.69 28.74
C SER A 105 -24.33 8.89 28.57
N ASP A 106 -23.98 9.80 27.68
CA ASP A 106 -24.76 10.96 27.32
C ASP A 106 -26.08 10.58 26.64
N ALA A 107 -26.07 9.57 25.79
CA ALA A 107 -27.26 9.02 25.15
C ALA A 107 -28.25 8.49 26.19
N LEU A 108 -27.80 7.67 27.14
CA LEU A 108 -28.62 7.15 28.22
C LEU A 108 -29.21 8.28 29.06
N ARG A 109 -28.45 9.33 29.34
CA ARG A 109 -28.91 10.52 30.11
C ARG A 109 -30.05 11.23 29.37
N TRP A 110 -29.86 11.58 28.11
CA TRP A 110 -30.82 12.39 27.36
C TRP A 110 -32.06 11.59 26.92
N LEU A 111 -31.88 10.35 26.46
CA LEU A 111 -32.99 9.45 26.16
C LEU A 111 -33.79 9.12 27.44
N GLY A 112 -33.09 8.96 28.59
CA GLY A 112 -33.74 8.79 29.89
C GLY A 112 -34.55 10.00 30.30
N ALA A 113 -34.11 11.23 29.99
CA ALA A 113 -34.89 12.46 30.23
C ALA A 113 -36.13 12.48 29.32
N ALA A 114 -36.00 12.15 28.03
CA ALA A 114 -37.12 12.05 27.11
C ALA A 114 -38.15 10.97 27.54
N ALA A 115 -37.67 9.84 28.03
CA ALA A 115 -38.53 8.76 28.54
C ALA A 115 -39.34 9.22 29.78
N LYS A 116 -38.72 9.96 30.71
CA LYS A 116 -39.40 10.58 31.85
C LYS A 116 -40.42 11.64 31.43
N GLY A 117 -40.18 12.29 30.29
CA GLY A 117 -41.12 13.23 29.65
C GLY A 117 -42.29 12.53 28.94
N GLY A 118 -42.40 11.20 29.02
CA GLY A 118 -43.50 10.41 28.45
C GLY A 118 -43.26 9.83 27.06
N HIS A 119 -42.02 9.89 26.52
CA HIS A 119 -41.73 9.35 25.21
C HIS A 119 -41.49 7.82 25.24
N ALA A 120 -42.47 7.04 24.76
CA ALA A 120 -42.44 5.58 24.84
C ALA A 120 -41.26 4.94 24.12
N GLY A 121 -40.96 5.36 22.89
CA GLY A 121 -39.83 4.87 22.10
C GLY A 121 -38.49 5.15 22.79
N ALA A 122 -38.33 6.32 23.46
CA ALA A 122 -37.11 6.61 24.20
C ALA A 122 -36.92 5.67 25.42
N ALA A 123 -38.01 5.30 26.10
CA ALA A 123 -37.94 4.34 27.21
C ALA A 123 -37.48 2.95 26.72
N GLN A 124 -37.99 2.49 25.60
CA GLN A 124 -37.54 1.23 24.97
C GLN A 124 -36.08 1.30 24.50
N ALA A 125 -35.68 2.42 23.87
CA ALA A 125 -34.29 2.63 23.43
C ALA A 125 -33.30 2.62 24.61
N VAL A 126 -33.66 3.25 25.77
CA VAL A 126 -32.84 3.21 26.99
C VAL A 126 -32.69 1.78 27.49
N ALA A 127 -33.79 1.02 27.60
CA ALA A 127 -33.75 -0.36 28.08
C ALA A 127 -32.90 -1.27 27.14
N ALA A 128 -33.05 -1.11 25.83
CA ALA A 128 -32.27 -1.86 24.82
C ALA A 128 -30.79 -1.47 24.88
N LEU A 129 -30.47 -0.17 24.91
CA LEU A 129 -29.08 0.32 24.95
C LEU A 129 -28.36 -0.12 26.23
N ALA A 130 -29.05 -0.15 27.37
CA ALA A 130 -28.45 -0.59 28.64
C ALA A 130 -27.93 -2.03 28.58
N GLN A 131 -28.60 -2.90 27.84
CA GLN A 131 -28.28 -4.34 27.71
C GLN A 131 -27.45 -4.67 26.47
N ALA A 132 -27.38 -3.77 25.47
CA ALA A 132 -26.72 -4.02 24.19
C ALA A 132 -25.20 -4.15 24.32
N ALA A 133 -24.62 -5.12 23.60
CA ALA A 133 -23.19 -5.18 23.35
C ALA A 133 -22.74 -3.95 22.51
N PRO A 134 -21.48 -3.53 22.60
CA PRO A 134 -20.99 -2.36 21.85
C PRO A 134 -21.31 -2.40 20.36
N ALA A 135 -21.12 -3.54 19.70
CA ALA A 135 -21.40 -3.74 18.28
C ALA A 135 -22.90 -3.62 17.91
N GLN A 136 -23.81 -3.72 18.86
CA GLN A 136 -25.26 -3.63 18.65
C GLN A 136 -25.87 -2.35 19.24
N ALA A 137 -25.07 -1.50 19.87
CA ALA A 137 -25.54 -0.33 20.60
C ALA A 137 -26.34 0.64 19.72
N VAL A 138 -25.88 0.91 18.50
CA VAL A 138 -26.54 1.80 17.55
C VAL A 138 -27.89 1.22 17.09
N LEU A 139 -27.91 -0.06 16.74
CA LEU A 139 -29.15 -0.76 16.34
C LEU A 139 -30.18 -0.73 17.47
N ALA A 140 -29.76 -1.06 18.70
CA ALA A 140 -30.62 -1.09 19.86
C ALA A 140 -31.31 0.26 20.15
N VAL A 141 -30.69 1.36 19.82
CA VAL A 141 -31.27 2.69 19.98
C VAL A 141 -32.18 3.08 18.82
N LEU A 142 -31.79 2.76 17.59
CA LEU A 142 -32.54 3.18 16.41
C LEU A 142 -33.78 2.34 16.16
N GLN A 143 -33.71 1.03 16.44
CA GLN A 143 -34.81 0.11 16.14
C GLN A 143 -36.15 0.46 16.82
N PRO A 144 -36.22 0.81 18.12
CA PRO A 144 -37.47 1.18 18.77
C PRO A 144 -38.06 2.51 18.29
N LEU A 145 -37.28 3.34 17.61
CA LEU A 145 -37.63 4.69 17.18
C LEU A 145 -37.92 4.77 15.66
N ALA A 146 -37.61 3.73 14.91
CA ALA A 146 -37.81 3.69 13.46
C ALA A 146 -39.30 3.64 13.06
N ASP A 147 -40.16 3.08 13.92
CA ASP A 147 -41.56 2.81 13.60
C ASP A 147 -42.55 3.95 13.95
N GLY A 148 -42.10 5.04 14.60
CA GLY A 148 -43.07 5.99 15.17
C GLY A 148 -42.77 7.48 15.05
N ASP A 149 -41.53 7.91 14.88
CA ASP A 149 -41.15 9.29 15.18
C ASP A 149 -40.64 10.08 13.96
N GLY A 150 -40.85 9.62 12.74
CA GLY A 150 -40.32 10.23 11.53
C GLY A 150 -38.78 10.25 11.49
N ILE A 151 -38.17 9.30 12.20
CA ILE A 151 -36.71 9.14 12.26
C ILE A 151 -36.29 8.12 11.21
N ASP A 152 -35.53 8.57 10.23
CA ASP A 152 -34.91 7.68 9.24
C ASP A 152 -33.69 6.99 9.88
N GLY A 153 -33.95 5.86 10.58
CA GLY A 153 -32.92 5.09 11.25
C GLY A 153 -31.81 4.62 10.31
N PRO A 154 -32.13 4.01 9.14
CA PRO A 154 -31.15 3.64 8.13
C PRO A 154 -30.25 4.79 7.66
N LEU A 155 -30.81 5.96 7.36
CA LEU A 155 -30.05 7.14 6.98
C LEU A 155 -29.10 7.60 8.10
N LEU A 156 -29.59 7.66 9.34
CA LEU A 156 -28.79 8.07 10.48
C LEU A 156 -27.65 7.08 10.77
N ALA A 157 -27.90 5.78 10.68
CA ALA A 157 -26.86 4.77 10.83
C ALA A 157 -25.77 4.89 9.76
N ARG A 158 -26.16 5.20 8.51
CA ARG A 158 -25.21 5.42 7.40
C ARG A 158 -24.40 6.71 7.60
N LEU A 159 -25.00 7.80 8.02
CA LEU A 159 -24.29 9.05 8.33
C LEU A 159 -23.29 8.85 9.47
N ALA A 160 -23.68 8.11 10.53
CA ALA A 160 -22.80 7.78 11.62
C ALA A 160 -21.64 6.86 11.17
N ALA A 161 -21.92 5.88 10.28
CA ALA A 161 -20.90 5.03 9.67
C ALA A 161 -19.87 5.86 8.90
N GLN A 162 -20.31 6.85 8.12
CA GLN A 162 -19.39 7.74 7.40
C GLN A 162 -18.51 8.54 8.36
N GLN A 163 -19.09 9.10 9.43
CA GLN A 163 -18.33 9.84 10.45
C GLN A 163 -17.33 8.95 11.19
N ALA A 164 -17.73 7.73 11.53
CA ALA A 164 -16.84 6.75 12.16
C ALA A 164 -15.67 6.33 11.26
N LEU A 165 -15.93 6.20 9.94
CA LEU A 165 -14.91 5.93 8.93
C LEU A 165 -13.92 7.10 8.84
N ASP A 166 -14.40 8.32 8.73
CA ASP A 166 -13.58 9.53 8.66
C ASP A 166 -12.72 9.71 9.93
N GLY A 167 -13.23 9.25 11.09
CA GLY A 167 -12.53 9.21 12.36
C GLY A 167 -11.62 7.99 12.58
N GLY A 168 -11.57 7.03 11.65
CA GLY A 168 -10.79 5.81 11.79
C GLY A 168 -11.26 4.85 12.89
N GLN A 169 -12.52 4.95 13.34
CA GLN A 169 -13.09 4.25 14.48
C GLN A 169 -13.77 2.93 14.06
N LEU A 170 -12.97 1.89 13.81
CA LEU A 170 -13.45 0.63 13.23
C LEU A 170 -14.59 -0.02 14.00
N ASP A 171 -14.49 -0.14 15.33
CA ASP A 171 -15.51 -0.82 16.13
C ASP A 171 -16.87 -0.08 16.09
N HIS A 172 -16.82 1.24 16.09
CA HIS A 172 -18.03 2.05 15.98
C HIS A 172 -18.60 2.04 14.56
N LEU A 173 -17.74 2.05 13.54
CA LEU A 173 -18.12 1.87 12.14
C LEU A 173 -18.87 0.56 11.94
N VAL A 174 -18.36 -0.56 12.49
CA VAL A 174 -19.05 -1.86 12.45
C VAL A 174 -20.41 -1.79 13.12
N ALA A 175 -20.51 -1.15 14.30
CA ALA A 175 -21.80 -1.00 14.97
C ALA A 175 -22.82 -0.22 14.15
N CYS A 176 -22.40 0.84 13.48
CA CYS A 176 -23.26 1.63 12.58
C CYS A 176 -23.68 0.83 11.33
N LEU A 177 -22.76 0.04 10.75
CA LEU A 177 -23.07 -0.82 9.58
C LEU A 177 -24.03 -1.95 9.96
N VAL A 178 -23.85 -2.57 11.16
CA VAL A 178 -24.79 -3.57 11.70
C VAL A 178 -26.18 -2.95 11.86
N ALA A 179 -26.27 -1.72 12.35
CA ALA A 179 -27.53 -1.01 12.48
C ALA A 179 -28.18 -0.71 11.14
N ALA A 180 -27.42 -0.21 10.15
CA ALA A 180 -27.94 0.07 8.83
C ALA A 180 -28.53 -1.19 8.14
N LEU A 181 -27.80 -2.31 8.22
CA LEU A 181 -28.24 -3.59 7.68
C LEU A 181 -29.42 -4.19 8.47
N GLY A 182 -29.39 -4.08 9.80
CA GLY A 182 -30.41 -4.62 10.69
C GLY A 182 -31.76 -3.89 10.62
N LEU A 183 -31.76 -2.61 10.20
CA LEU A 183 -32.98 -1.81 9.97
C LEU A 183 -33.61 -2.03 8.60
N GLY A 184 -33.14 -3.04 7.85
CA GLY A 184 -33.72 -3.44 6.57
C GLY A 184 -33.34 -2.53 5.40
N HIS A 185 -32.27 -1.75 5.53
CA HIS A 185 -31.76 -0.98 4.39
C HIS A 185 -31.28 -1.95 3.30
N ALA A 186 -31.81 -1.81 2.10
CA ALA A 186 -31.32 -2.58 0.96
C ALA A 186 -29.84 -2.23 0.73
N LEU A 187 -29.03 -3.23 0.43
CA LEU A 187 -27.63 -3.06 0.12
C LEU A 187 -27.50 -2.26 -1.19
N ASP A 188 -27.39 -0.94 -1.07
CA ASP A 188 -27.13 -0.05 -2.20
C ASP A 188 -25.62 0.17 -2.40
N SER A 189 -25.26 0.87 -3.47
CA SER A 189 -23.87 1.19 -3.79
C SER A 189 -23.18 2.02 -2.70
N ALA A 190 -23.92 2.89 -1.99
CA ALA A 190 -23.37 3.73 -0.94
C ALA A 190 -23.04 2.93 0.32
N LEU A 191 -23.96 2.05 0.76
CA LEU A 191 -23.72 1.16 1.90
C LEU A 191 -22.61 0.15 1.59
N ALA A 192 -22.62 -0.45 0.40
CA ALA A 192 -21.55 -1.34 -0.05
C ALA A 192 -20.18 -0.65 -0.08
N SER A 193 -20.14 0.64 -0.45
CA SER A 193 -18.91 1.44 -0.40
C SER A 193 -18.39 1.59 1.03
N LEU A 194 -19.26 1.82 2.01
CA LEU A 194 -18.88 1.91 3.41
C LEU A 194 -18.38 0.57 3.97
N VAL A 195 -19.01 -0.54 3.59
CA VAL A 195 -18.57 -1.89 3.98
C VAL A 195 -17.18 -2.20 3.42
N VAL A 196 -16.91 -1.88 2.15
CA VAL A 196 -15.59 -2.07 1.54
C VAL A 196 -14.55 -1.13 2.17
N ALA A 197 -14.91 0.12 2.47
CA ALA A 197 -14.02 1.04 3.18
C ALA A 197 -13.72 0.57 4.61
N ALA A 198 -14.68 -0.06 5.29
CA ALA A 198 -14.47 -0.67 6.60
C ALA A 198 -13.50 -1.86 6.52
N GLU A 199 -13.57 -2.67 5.46
CA GLU A 199 -12.62 -3.76 5.21
C GLU A 199 -11.20 -3.22 5.01
N GLN A 200 -11.05 -2.15 4.20
CA GLN A 200 -9.75 -1.51 3.98
C GLN A 200 -9.19 -0.91 5.28
N LEU A 201 -10.03 -0.29 6.11
CA LEU A 201 -9.63 0.23 7.42
C LEU A 201 -9.19 -0.90 8.35
N ALA A 202 -9.90 -2.03 8.34
CA ALA A 202 -9.53 -3.21 9.11
C ALA A 202 -8.17 -3.78 8.68
N ASP A 203 -7.94 -3.88 7.36
CA ASP A 203 -6.66 -4.32 6.81
C ASP A 203 -5.50 -3.39 7.23
N GLN A 204 -5.70 -2.07 7.12
CA GLN A 204 -4.72 -1.07 7.55
C GLN A 204 -4.39 -1.15 9.06
N GLN A 205 -5.38 -1.51 9.89
CA GLN A 205 -5.21 -1.67 11.33
C GLN A 205 -4.73 -3.07 11.73
N GLY A 206 -4.54 -3.99 10.79
CA GLY A 206 -4.19 -5.38 11.05
C GLY A 206 -5.27 -6.16 11.82
N ARG A 207 -6.55 -5.79 11.65
CA ARG A 207 -7.71 -6.36 12.36
C ARG A 207 -8.64 -7.05 11.39
N SER A 208 -9.48 -7.96 11.91
CA SER A 208 -10.54 -8.60 11.13
C SER A 208 -11.88 -7.89 11.35
N LEU A 209 -12.64 -7.76 10.27
CA LEU A 209 -13.97 -7.13 10.25
C LEU A 209 -15.03 -8.11 10.79
N ALA A 210 -14.94 -8.39 12.08
CA ALA A 210 -15.91 -9.26 12.77
C ALA A 210 -17.19 -8.50 13.11
N GLY A 211 -18.33 -9.24 13.14
CA GLY A 211 -19.62 -8.69 13.59
C GLY A 211 -20.59 -8.32 12.46
N LEU A 212 -20.14 -8.20 11.22
CA LEU A 212 -21.03 -8.05 10.06
C LEU A 212 -21.48 -9.41 9.51
N PRO A 213 -22.69 -9.52 8.95
CA PRO A 213 -23.15 -10.74 8.27
C PRO A 213 -22.24 -11.07 7.09
N THR A 214 -21.80 -12.34 7.01
CA THR A 214 -20.88 -12.80 5.93
C THR A 214 -21.47 -12.62 4.53
N ALA A 215 -22.77 -12.80 4.36
CA ALA A 215 -23.47 -12.52 3.10
C ALA A 215 -23.36 -11.05 2.70
N ALA A 216 -23.62 -10.12 3.64
CA ALA A 216 -23.54 -8.69 3.36
C ALA A 216 -22.11 -8.25 2.99
N LEU A 217 -21.08 -8.85 3.60
CA LEU A 217 -19.68 -8.63 3.24
C LEU A 217 -19.40 -9.09 1.80
N LEU A 218 -19.81 -10.30 1.46
CA LEU A 218 -19.59 -10.87 0.12
C LEU A 218 -20.36 -10.07 -0.95
N ASP A 219 -21.64 -9.80 -0.72
CA ASP A 219 -22.49 -9.05 -1.65
C ASP A 219 -21.96 -7.63 -1.88
N SER A 220 -21.45 -6.97 -0.82
CA SER A 220 -20.83 -5.65 -0.92
C SER A 220 -19.58 -5.68 -1.79
N LEU A 221 -18.71 -6.67 -1.58
CA LEU A 221 -17.50 -6.87 -2.40
C LEU A 221 -17.86 -7.14 -3.85
N GLU A 222 -18.86 -8.02 -4.13
CA GLU A 222 -19.30 -8.34 -5.48
C GLU A 222 -19.90 -7.12 -6.19
N LEU A 223 -20.75 -6.36 -5.50
CA LEU A 223 -21.36 -5.16 -6.04
C LEU A 223 -20.30 -4.11 -6.40
N ARG A 224 -19.38 -3.83 -5.49
CA ARG A 224 -18.31 -2.83 -5.71
C ARG A 224 -17.30 -3.26 -6.77
N ALA A 225 -16.89 -4.54 -6.75
CA ALA A 225 -16.02 -5.09 -7.79
C ALA A 225 -16.69 -5.05 -9.18
N GLY A 226 -18.02 -5.27 -9.24
CA GLY A 226 -18.81 -5.12 -10.46
C GLY A 226 -18.85 -3.68 -10.98
N GLN A 227 -18.77 -2.69 -10.09
CA GLN A 227 -18.70 -1.26 -10.40
C GLN A 227 -17.29 -0.74 -10.72
N GLY A 228 -16.28 -1.62 -10.71
CA GLY A 228 -14.89 -1.28 -11.05
C GLY A 228 -14.04 -0.86 -9.86
N ASP A 229 -14.49 -1.08 -8.63
CA ASP A 229 -13.67 -0.84 -7.45
C ASP A 229 -12.52 -1.86 -7.39
N ARG A 230 -11.28 -1.35 -7.53
CA ARG A 230 -10.08 -2.19 -7.60
C ARG A 230 -9.77 -2.93 -6.30
N ALA A 231 -10.04 -2.30 -5.14
CA ALA A 231 -9.75 -2.90 -3.86
C ALA A 231 -10.74 -4.04 -3.56
N ALA A 232 -12.04 -3.81 -3.79
CA ALA A 232 -13.06 -4.84 -3.68
C ALA A 232 -12.79 -6.02 -4.63
N ALA A 233 -12.40 -5.74 -5.87
CA ALA A 233 -12.03 -6.77 -6.84
C ALA A 233 -10.80 -7.57 -6.38
N TYR A 234 -9.81 -6.91 -5.79
CA TYR A 234 -8.61 -7.56 -5.28
C TYR A 234 -8.91 -8.47 -4.08
N THR A 235 -9.63 -7.95 -3.07
CA THR A 235 -10.04 -8.71 -1.89
C THR A 235 -10.89 -9.92 -2.26
N LEU A 236 -11.89 -9.71 -3.13
CA LEU A 236 -12.75 -10.79 -3.64
C LEU A 236 -11.96 -11.83 -4.45
N GLY A 237 -11.05 -11.38 -5.30
CA GLY A 237 -10.18 -12.25 -6.10
C GLY A 237 -9.28 -13.14 -5.24
N ARG A 238 -8.67 -12.58 -4.18
CA ARG A 238 -7.87 -13.34 -3.21
C ARG A 238 -8.70 -14.41 -2.50
N GLY A 239 -9.82 -14.00 -1.88
CA GLY A 239 -10.65 -14.91 -1.13
C GLY A 239 -11.22 -16.07 -1.96
N LEU A 240 -11.73 -15.77 -3.18
CA LEU A 240 -12.21 -16.81 -4.11
C LEU A 240 -11.09 -17.73 -4.62
N SER A 241 -9.85 -17.26 -4.62
CA SER A 241 -8.66 -18.06 -4.96
C SER A 241 -8.14 -18.91 -3.79
N GLY A 242 -8.78 -18.85 -2.63
CA GLY A 242 -8.36 -19.58 -1.44
C GLY A 242 -7.17 -18.95 -0.70
N VAL A 243 -6.84 -17.70 -1.02
CA VAL A 243 -5.84 -16.92 -0.27
C VAL A 243 -6.53 -16.30 0.93
N ASP A 244 -5.92 -16.46 2.10
CA ASP A 244 -6.45 -15.85 3.32
C ASP A 244 -6.48 -14.32 3.23
N VAL A 245 -7.60 -13.74 3.65
CA VAL A 245 -7.82 -12.29 3.71
C VAL A 245 -7.96 -11.93 5.19
N ALA A 246 -6.85 -11.51 5.80
CA ALA A 246 -6.78 -11.27 7.25
C ALA A 246 -7.79 -10.23 7.75
N SER A 247 -8.19 -9.28 6.91
CA SER A 247 -9.20 -8.26 7.20
C SER A 247 -10.63 -8.79 7.27
N LEU A 248 -10.89 -10.00 6.78
CA LEU A 248 -12.23 -10.61 6.76
C LEU A 248 -12.30 -11.89 7.59
N PRO A 249 -13.47 -12.20 8.19
CA PRO A 249 -13.68 -13.49 8.81
C PRO A 249 -13.52 -14.64 7.79
N PRO A 250 -12.83 -15.75 8.12
CA PRO A 250 -12.65 -16.88 7.21
C PRO A 250 -13.96 -17.47 6.67
N ALA A 251 -15.05 -17.33 7.43
CA ALA A 251 -16.38 -17.78 7.03
C ALA A 251 -16.95 -17.10 5.78
N VAL A 252 -16.45 -15.91 5.40
CA VAL A 252 -16.93 -15.15 4.23
C VAL A 252 -16.71 -15.94 2.94
N PHE A 253 -15.57 -16.61 2.82
CA PHE A 253 -15.20 -17.40 1.64
C PHE A 253 -15.30 -18.91 1.85
N ALA A 254 -15.81 -19.37 3.01
CA ALA A 254 -15.96 -20.78 3.29
C ALA A 254 -16.91 -21.45 2.29
N GLY A 255 -16.40 -22.43 1.54
CA GLY A 255 -17.16 -23.12 0.49
C GLY A 255 -17.41 -22.31 -0.79
N GLN A 256 -16.90 -21.09 -0.88
CA GLN A 256 -17.10 -20.20 -2.03
C GLN A 256 -15.89 -20.19 -3.00
N GLN A 257 -14.89 -21.04 -2.77
CA GLN A 257 -13.68 -21.07 -3.59
C GLN A 257 -14.00 -21.34 -5.06
N ASN A 258 -13.56 -20.44 -5.93
CA ASN A 258 -13.69 -20.53 -7.37
C ASN A 258 -12.48 -19.85 -8.04
N LEU A 259 -11.48 -20.65 -8.38
CA LEU A 259 -10.20 -20.15 -8.92
C LEU A 259 -10.37 -19.37 -10.22
N ARG A 260 -11.32 -19.75 -11.09
CA ARG A 260 -11.58 -19.04 -12.34
C ARG A 260 -12.20 -17.66 -12.08
N LYS A 261 -13.22 -17.60 -11.21
CA LYS A 261 -13.85 -16.33 -10.82
C LYS A 261 -12.84 -15.46 -10.06
N GLY A 262 -12.03 -16.05 -9.17
CA GLY A 262 -10.95 -15.38 -8.46
C GLY A 262 -9.91 -14.77 -9.40
N ALA A 263 -9.41 -15.54 -10.37
CA ALA A 263 -8.48 -15.04 -11.39
C ALA A 263 -9.07 -13.88 -12.20
N ALA A 264 -10.36 -13.94 -12.57
CA ALA A 264 -11.02 -12.86 -13.31
C ALA A 264 -11.10 -11.56 -12.50
N PHE A 265 -11.39 -11.63 -11.20
CA PHE A 265 -11.41 -10.45 -10.32
C PHE A 265 -10.00 -9.92 -10.06
N LEU A 266 -9.00 -10.79 -9.86
CA LEU A 266 -7.61 -10.36 -9.74
C LEU A 266 -7.13 -9.64 -11.01
N LEU A 267 -7.51 -10.13 -12.20
CA LEU A 267 -7.16 -9.46 -13.46
C LEU A 267 -7.81 -8.07 -13.57
N ARG A 268 -9.10 -7.96 -13.22
CA ARG A 268 -9.77 -6.64 -13.17
C ARG A 268 -9.09 -5.69 -12.19
N ALA A 269 -8.71 -6.17 -11.02
CA ALA A 269 -7.98 -5.37 -10.03
C ALA A 269 -6.62 -4.91 -10.57
N ALA A 270 -5.88 -5.80 -11.22
CA ALA A 270 -4.58 -5.52 -11.82
C ALA A 270 -4.68 -4.47 -12.94
N ASP A 271 -5.66 -4.60 -13.83
CA ASP A 271 -5.92 -3.65 -14.92
C ASP A 271 -6.38 -2.28 -14.38
N ALA A 272 -7.09 -2.26 -13.24
CA ALA A 272 -7.46 -1.03 -12.53
C ALA A 272 -6.32 -0.42 -11.69
N GLY A 273 -5.09 -0.97 -11.77
CA GLY A 273 -3.91 -0.42 -11.11
C GLY A 273 -3.63 -0.96 -9.70
N GLN A 274 -4.19 -2.10 -9.34
CA GLN A 274 -3.81 -2.83 -8.12
C GLN A 274 -2.61 -3.74 -8.42
N ASP A 275 -1.41 -3.18 -8.31
CA ASP A 275 -0.18 -3.87 -8.75
C ASP A 275 0.06 -5.21 -8.04
N ALA A 276 -0.32 -5.34 -6.76
CA ALA A 276 -0.20 -6.60 -6.01
C ALA A 276 -0.96 -7.77 -6.65
N ALA A 277 -2.00 -7.50 -7.43
CA ALA A 277 -2.79 -8.53 -8.09
C ALA A 277 -2.00 -9.33 -9.14
N TRP A 278 -1.01 -8.72 -9.80
CA TRP A 278 -0.16 -9.41 -10.77
C TRP A 278 0.60 -10.59 -10.16
N LEU A 279 1.13 -10.42 -8.94
CA LEU A 279 1.85 -11.48 -8.25
C LEU A 279 0.91 -12.60 -7.79
N HIS A 280 -0.31 -12.28 -7.36
CA HIS A 280 -1.30 -13.29 -7.04
C HIS A 280 -1.76 -14.09 -8.26
N LEU A 281 -1.94 -13.43 -9.41
CA LEU A 281 -2.21 -14.10 -10.69
C LEU A 281 -1.06 -15.04 -11.08
N TYR A 282 0.18 -14.59 -10.92
CA TYR A 282 1.34 -15.46 -11.14
C TYR A 282 1.27 -16.71 -10.27
N ARG A 283 1.11 -16.57 -8.95
CA ARG A 283 1.06 -17.70 -8.01
C ARG A 283 -0.05 -18.69 -8.36
N LEU A 284 -1.23 -18.16 -8.72
CA LEU A 284 -2.40 -18.97 -9.08
C LEU A 284 -2.18 -19.80 -10.36
N HIS A 285 -1.54 -19.22 -11.36
CA HIS A 285 -1.28 -19.89 -12.64
C HIS A 285 0.03 -20.71 -12.64
N ALA A 286 0.95 -20.44 -11.73
CA ALA A 286 2.20 -21.19 -11.57
C ALA A 286 2.00 -22.49 -10.78
N ASP A 287 0.99 -22.56 -9.92
CA ASP A 287 0.69 -23.78 -9.17
C ASP A 287 0.10 -24.85 -10.11
N HIS A 288 0.90 -25.88 -10.39
CA HIS A 288 0.52 -27.01 -11.25
C HIS A 288 -0.67 -27.83 -10.74
N ARG A 289 -1.04 -27.70 -9.46
CA ARG A 289 -2.21 -28.32 -8.86
C ARG A 289 -3.48 -27.50 -9.06
N SER A 290 -3.36 -26.25 -9.44
CA SER A 290 -4.47 -25.35 -9.70
C SER A 290 -5.22 -25.75 -10.99
N SER A 291 -6.55 -25.72 -10.94
CA SER A 291 -7.40 -25.96 -12.14
C SER A 291 -7.26 -24.88 -13.22
N VAL A 292 -6.56 -23.79 -12.92
CA VAL A 292 -6.27 -22.69 -13.85
C VAL A 292 -4.77 -22.60 -14.17
N ALA A 293 -4.00 -23.63 -13.82
CA ALA A 293 -2.55 -23.68 -14.08
C ALA A 293 -2.24 -23.42 -15.58
N ASN A 294 -1.37 -22.46 -15.83
CA ASN A 294 -0.93 -22.13 -17.18
C ASN A 294 0.46 -21.46 -17.11
N PRO A 295 1.54 -22.18 -17.49
CA PRO A 295 2.90 -21.66 -17.39
C PRO A 295 3.15 -20.39 -18.22
N GLN A 296 2.48 -20.25 -19.37
CA GLN A 296 2.66 -19.07 -20.24
C GLN A 296 2.02 -17.83 -19.59
N LEU A 297 0.80 -17.97 -19.07
CA LEU A 297 0.14 -16.88 -18.32
C LEU A 297 0.89 -16.56 -17.03
N ALA A 298 1.39 -17.57 -16.31
CA ALA A 298 2.21 -17.36 -15.13
C ALA A 298 3.44 -16.50 -15.45
N ARG A 299 4.18 -16.83 -16.52
CA ARG A 299 5.32 -16.03 -16.95
C ARG A 299 4.93 -14.59 -17.28
N PHE A 300 3.86 -14.41 -18.06
CA PHE A 300 3.33 -13.09 -18.40
C PHE A 300 2.99 -12.25 -17.15
N PHE A 301 2.30 -12.84 -16.18
CA PHE A 301 1.94 -12.14 -14.95
C PHE A 301 3.15 -11.83 -14.07
N LEU A 302 4.15 -12.73 -14.04
CA LEU A 302 5.41 -12.49 -13.35
C LEU A 302 6.17 -11.30 -13.96
N GLU A 303 6.24 -11.22 -15.27
CA GLU A 303 6.87 -10.10 -15.99
C GLU A 303 6.13 -8.78 -15.70
N LYS A 304 4.79 -8.80 -15.69
CA LYS A 304 3.99 -7.61 -15.31
C LYS A 304 4.26 -7.17 -13.88
N ALA A 305 4.29 -8.11 -12.92
CA ALA A 305 4.59 -7.82 -11.52
C ALA A 305 6.01 -7.25 -11.33
N ALA A 306 7.01 -7.80 -12.03
CA ALA A 306 8.39 -7.32 -11.97
C ALA A 306 8.52 -5.90 -12.55
N LEU A 307 7.85 -5.61 -13.68
CA LEU A 307 7.79 -4.27 -14.28
C LEU A 307 7.12 -3.23 -13.37
N ARG A 308 6.21 -3.66 -12.49
CA ARG A 308 5.59 -2.82 -11.46
C ARG A 308 6.45 -2.65 -10.20
N GLY A 309 7.67 -3.16 -10.22
CA GLY A 309 8.64 -2.95 -9.15
C GLY A 309 8.51 -3.89 -7.96
N GLN A 310 7.72 -4.96 -8.04
CA GLN A 310 7.56 -5.90 -6.92
C GLN A 310 8.84 -6.72 -6.73
N ALA A 311 9.48 -6.59 -5.57
CA ALA A 311 10.78 -7.23 -5.29
C ALA A 311 10.76 -8.76 -5.46
N GLU A 312 9.71 -9.44 -4.93
CA GLU A 312 9.56 -10.88 -5.10
C GLU A 312 9.44 -11.28 -6.57
N ALA A 313 8.67 -10.53 -7.36
CA ALA A 313 8.51 -10.81 -8.78
C ALA A 313 9.80 -10.58 -9.56
N GLN A 314 10.53 -9.50 -9.25
CA GLN A 314 11.85 -9.22 -9.84
C GLN A 314 12.84 -10.31 -9.51
N ARG A 315 12.90 -10.77 -8.26
CA ARG A 315 13.73 -11.89 -7.84
C ARG A 315 13.41 -13.18 -8.60
N LYS A 316 12.12 -13.57 -8.62
CA LYS A 316 11.68 -14.80 -9.29
C LYS A 316 11.92 -14.75 -10.80
N LEU A 317 11.62 -13.61 -11.43
CA LEU A 317 11.87 -13.41 -12.86
C LEU A 317 13.37 -13.46 -13.16
N GLY A 318 14.19 -12.75 -12.37
CA GLY A 318 15.64 -12.76 -12.52
C GLY A 318 16.22 -14.16 -12.32
N ALA A 319 15.80 -14.88 -11.30
CA ALA A 319 16.25 -16.26 -11.05
C ALA A 319 15.81 -17.22 -12.16
N LEU A 320 14.60 -17.07 -12.69
CA LEU A 320 14.08 -17.87 -13.80
C LEU A 320 14.89 -17.61 -15.09
N GLN A 321 15.05 -16.35 -15.47
CA GLN A 321 15.84 -15.96 -16.63
C GLN A 321 17.30 -16.40 -16.50
N LEU A 322 17.87 -16.32 -15.31
CA LEU A 322 19.23 -16.77 -15.04
C LEU A 322 19.39 -18.27 -15.22
N ARG A 323 18.39 -19.07 -14.82
CA ARG A 323 18.35 -20.53 -15.05
C ARG A 323 18.23 -20.89 -16.52
N GLU A 324 17.49 -20.10 -17.27
CA GLU A 324 17.22 -20.31 -18.70
C GLU A 324 18.24 -19.63 -19.62
N ALA A 325 19.11 -18.77 -19.09
CA ALA A 325 20.05 -17.98 -19.84
C ALA A 325 20.97 -18.85 -20.72
N SER A 326 21.02 -18.55 -22.00
CA SER A 326 21.90 -19.18 -22.98
C SER A 326 22.90 -18.20 -23.61
N HIS A 327 22.64 -16.91 -23.47
CA HIS A 327 23.46 -15.83 -23.98
C HIS A 327 23.79 -14.79 -22.91
N LEU A 328 24.82 -14.00 -23.15
CA LEU A 328 25.24 -12.95 -22.21
C LEU A 328 24.11 -11.96 -21.91
N GLN A 329 23.32 -11.57 -22.90
CA GLN A 329 22.21 -10.63 -22.73
C GLN A 329 21.15 -11.14 -21.74
N ASP A 330 20.85 -12.46 -21.79
CA ASP A 330 19.91 -13.08 -20.86
C ASP A 330 20.42 -12.96 -19.42
N SER A 331 21.73 -13.21 -19.23
CA SER A 331 22.36 -13.08 -17.92
C SER A 331 22.43 -11.62 -17.44
N GLU A 332 22.70 -10.66 -18.33
CA GLU A 332 22.67 -9.23 -18.00
C GLU A 332 21.28 -8.81 -17.53
N GLN A 333 20.24 -9.22 -18.23
CA GLN A 333 18.86 -8.89 -17.87
C GLN A 333 18.43 -9.57 -16.56
N ALA A 334 18.79 -10.84 -16.38
CA ALA A 334 18.52 -11.57 -15.15
C ALA A 334 19.17 -10.89 -13.93
N ILE A 335 20.45 -10.53 -14.03
CA ILE A 335 21.18 -9.83 -12.98
C ILE A 335 20.57 -8.44 -12.71
N HIS A 336 20.13 -7.75 -13.73
CA HIS A 336 19.44 -6.47 -13.57
C HIS A 336 18.20 -6.60 -12.68
N TRP A 337 17.34 -7.59 -12.93
CA TRP A 337 16.16 -7.84 -12.10
C TRP A 337 16.52 -8.21 -10.67
N LEU A 338 17.51 -9.11 -10.50
CA LEU A 338 17.99 -9.49 -9.17
C LEU A 338 18.58 -8.30 -8.41
N HIS A 339 19.30 -7.43 -9.08
CA HIS A 339 19.85 -6.22 -8.47
C HIS A 339 18.75 -5.24 -8.03
N GLN A 340 17.69 -5.09 -8.82
CA GLN A 340 16.53 -4.29 -8.44
C GLN A 340 15.82 -4.85 -7.19
N ALA A 341 15.64 -6.17 -7.13
CA ALA A 341 15.07 -6.83 -5.96
C ALA A 341 15.95 -6.65 -4.71
N ALA A 342 17.27 -6.86 -4.85
CA ALA A 342 18.23 -6.68 -3.77
C ALA A 342 18.27 -5.24 -3.25
N ALA A 343 18.16 -4.24 -4.12
CA ALA A 343 18.08 -2.83 -3.76
C ALA A 343 16.82 -2.50 -2.93
N GLN A 344 15.77 -3.31 -3.02
CA GLN A 344 14.57 -3.23 -2.20
C GLN A 344 14.65 -4.07 -0.91
N GLY A 345 15.80 -4.68 -0.62
CA GLY A 345 16.03 -5.46 0.60
C GLY A 345 15.70 -6.95 0.49
N ASP A 346 15.50 -7.50 -0.72
CA ASP A 346 15.28 -8.94 -0.89
C ASP A 346 16.56 -9.73 -0.60
N ALA A 347 16.56 -10.45 0.51
CA ALA A 347 17.72 -11.20 1.00
C ALA A 347 18.10 -12.36 0.07
N HIS A 348 17.13 -13.04 -0.55
CA HIS A 348 17.40 -14.15 -1.47
C HIS A 348 18.05 -13.67 -2.78
N ALA A 349 17.60 -12.51 -3.29
CA ALA A 349 18.24 -11.88 -4.44
C ALA A 349 19.68 -11.46 -4.12
N THR A 350 19.91 -10.88 -2.94
CA THR A 350 21.25 -10.52 -2.47
C THR A 350 22.16 -11.75 -2.37
N THR A 351 21.69 -12.83 -1.75
CA THR A 351 22.45 -14.08 -1.61
C THR A 351 22.78 -14.69 -2.96
N LEU A 352 21.78 -14.68 -3.89
CA LEU A 352 22.01 -15.18 -5.24
C LEU A 352 23.06 -14.34 -5.98
N LEU A 353 22.98 -13.01 -5.94
CA LEU A 353 24.00 -12.14 -6.56
C LEU A 353 25.39 -12.36 -5.98
N GLN A 354 25.51 -12.51 -4.66
CA GLN A 354 26.80 -12.82 -3.99
C GLN A 354 27.37 -14.14 -4.48
N SER A 355 26.55 -15.16 -4.73
CA SER A 355 26.99 -16.46 -5.22
C SER A 355 27.57 -16.41 -6.65
N LEU A 356 27.22 -15.38 -7.44
CA LEU A 356 27.73 -15.17 -8.80
C LEU A 356 29.14 -14.58 -8.83
N ARG A 357 29.56 -13.91 -7.76
CA ARG A 357 30.93 -13.41 -7.61
C ARG A 357 31.86 -14.54 -7.17
N LEU A 358 32.97 -14.69 -7.86
CA LEU A 358 34.02 -15.60 -7.42
C LEU A 358 34.82 -14.95 -6.29
N PRO A 359 35.24 -15.71 -5.28
CA PRO A 359 36.15 -15.19 -4.25
C PRO A 359 37.55 -14.99 -4.85
N VAL A 360 38.31 -14.07 -4.31
CA VAL A 360 39.75 -14.02 -4.54
C VAL A 360 40.40 -15.29 -3.97
N ALA A 361 41.54 -15.72 -4.48
CA ALA A 361 42.18 -16.98 -4.09
C ALA A 361 42.63 -16.95 -2.62
N ASP A 362 43.15 -15.82 -2.15
CA ASP A 362 43.43 -15.58 -0.73
C ASP A 362 42.36 -14.65 -0.13
N VAL A 363 41.40 -15.27 0.55
CA VAL A 363 40.29 -14.55 1.23
C VAL A 363 40.75 -13.91 2.53
N ASP A 364 41.79 -14.47 3.15
CA ASP A 364 42.28 -14.07 4.48
C ASP A 364 43.28 -12.90 4.42
N ALA A 365 43.67 -12.47 3.22
CA ALA A 365 44.46 -11.26 3.03
C ALA A 365 43.75 -10.05 3.67
N GLY A 366 44.30 -9.52 4.73
CA GLY A 366 43.71 -8.44 5.53
C GLY A 366 43.44 -7.22 4.68
N GLU A 367 42.23 -6.64 4.81
CA GLU A 367 41.79 -5.48 4.00
C GLU A 367 42.76 -4.29 4.12
N ALA A 368 43.33 -4.04 5.30
CA ALA A 368 44.32 -2.98 5.52
C ALA A 368 45.60 -3.21 4.72
N ALA A 369 46.10 -4.44 4.67
CA ALA A 369 47.28 -4.83 3.90
C ALA A 369 47.04 -4.66 2.39
N VAL A 370 45.87 -5.08 1.91
CA VAL A 370 45.46 -4.92 0.52
C VAL A 370 45.32 -3.45 0.15
N ALA A 371 44.70 -2.64 1.01
CA ALA A 371 44.55 -1.20 0.77
C ALA A 371 45.94 -0.50 0.70
N PHE A 372 46.84 -0.87 1.57
CA PHE A 372 48.21 -0.38 1.53
C PHE A 372 48.94 -0.80 0.25
N ALA A 373 48.83 -2.06 -0.14
CA ALA A 373 49.41 -2.58 -1.38
C ALA A 373 48.84 -1.85 -2.64
N LEU A 374 47.53 -1.65 -2.68
CA LEU A 374 46.89 -0.88 -3.76
C LEU A 374 47.40 0.58 -3.85
N GLU A 375 47.67 1.20 -2.72
CA GLU A 375 48.24 2.55 -2.70
C GLU A 375 49.70 2.58 -3.21
N GLN A 376 50.49 1.57 -2.87
CA GLN A 376 51.85 1.44 -3.42
C GLN A 376 51.83 1.20 -4.94
N VAL A 377 50.92 0.32 -5.40
CA VAL A 377 50.73 0.09 -6.84
C VAL A 377 50.28 1.36 -7.54
N ARG A 378 49.35 2.11 -6.95
CA ARG A 378 48.81 3.36 -7.53
C ARG A 378 49.89 4.41 -7.78
N ARG A 379 50.87 4.52 -6.87
CA ARG A 379 52.01 5.45 -7.05
C ARG A 379 52.93 5.01 -8.17
N ALA A 380 53.04 3.72 -8.45
CA ALA A 380 53.94 3.18 -9.46
C ALA A 380 53.25 3.03 -10.85
N ASP A 381 51.98 2.55 -10.84
CA ASP A 381 51.17 2.29 -12.03
C ASP A 381 49.69 2.51 -11.67
N PRO A 382 49.13 3.70 -11.85
CA PRO A 382 47.75 3.99 -11.52
C PRO A 382 46.73 3.19 -12.34
N TRP A 383 47.07 2.80 -13.56
CA TRP A 383 46.23 1.95 -14.41
C TRP A 383 46.07 0.55 -13.82
N LEU A 384 47.19 -0.05 -13.44
CA LEU A 384 47.18 -1.37 -12.81
C LEU A 384 46.45 -1.33 -11.48
N ALA A 385 46.59 -0.29 -10.68
CA ALA A 385 45.87 -0.13 -9.41
C ALA A 385 44.34 -0.17 -9.59
N GLN A 386 43.80 0.51 -10.60
CA GLN A 386 42.36 0.45 -10.89
C GLN A 386 41.91 -0.97 -11.32
N ARG A 387 42.74 -1.65 -12.10
CA ARG A 387 42.45 -3.03 -12.51
C ARG A 387 42.46 -4.01 -11.34
N LEU A 388 43.41 -3.87 -10.41
CA LEU A 388 43.48 -4.69 -9.20
C LEU A 388 42.29 -4.42 -8.26
N ALA A 389 41.90 -3.16 -8.11
CA ALA A 389 40.72 -2.78 -7.33
C ALA A 389 39.44 -3.42 -7.94
N LEU A 390 39.27 -3.36 -9.25
CA LEU A 390 38.17 -4.03 -9.95
C LEU A 390 38.23 -5.54 -9.75
N SER A 391 39.41 -6.15 -9.89
CA SER A 391 39.58 -7.58 -9.75
C SER A 391 39.10 -8.07 -8.38
N ARG A 392 39.52 -7.40 -7.31
CA ARG A 392 39.12 -7.75 -5.97
C ARG A 392 37.63 -7.51 -5.70
N ALA A 393 37.09 -6.37 -6.18
CA ALA A 393 35.68 -6.04 -5.97
C ALA A 393 34.74 -7.00 -6.72
N PHE A 394 35.12 -7.49 -7.88
CA PHE A 394 34.28 -8.32 -8.75
C PHE A 394 34.69 -9.79 -8.85
N GLY A 395 35.77 -10.22 -8.16
CA GLY A 395 36.27 -11.59 -8.25
C GLY A 395 36.67 -11.96 -9.69
N LEU A 396 37.61 -11.19 -10.27
CA LEU A 396 38.06 -11.42 -11.64
C LEU A 396 39.30 -12.32 -11.67
N THR A 397 39.43 -13.13 -12.72
CA THR A 397 40.68 -13.80 -13.02
C THR A 397 41.72 -12.77 -13.50
N LYS A 398 43.00 -13.14 -13.44
CA LYS A 398 44.10 -12.30 -13.93
C LYS A 398 43.87 -11.83 -15.38
N LEU A 399 43.43 -12.75 -16.25
CA LEU A 399 43.16 -12.44 -17.64
C LEU A 399 42.01 -11.43 -17.78
N GLU A 400 40.91 -11.65 -17.06
CA GLU A 400 39.77 -10.73 -17.06
C GLU A 400 40.15 -9.35 -16.54
N ALA A 401 40.86 -9.27 -15.42
CA ALA A 401 41.28 -8.01 -14.81
C ALA A 401 42.19 -7.18 -15.74
N LEU A 402 43.16 -7.82 -16.38
CA LEU A 402 44.10 -7.15 -17.27
C LEU A 402 43.47 -6.79 -18.63
N SER A 403 42.40 -7.47 -19.05
CA SER A 403 41.75 -7.24 -20.35
C SER A 403 40.45 -6.43 -20.28
N VAL A 404 39.83 -6.28 -19.11
CA VAL A 404 38.53 -5.58 -19.00
C VAL A 404 38.63 -4.14 -19.54
N ASP A 405 37.57 -3.73 -20.25
CA ASP A 405 37.31 -2.33 -20.55
C ASP A 405 36.26 -1.80 -19.54
N PRO A 406 36.67 -1.03 -18.54
CA PRO A 406 35.74 -0.58 -17.51
C PRO A 406 34.68 0.41 -18.04
N VAL A 407 34.95 1.12 -19.13
CA VAL A 407 34.00 2.08 -19.72
C VAL A 407 32.88 1.33 -20.45
N ALA A 408 33.27 0.46 -21.38
CA ALA A 408 32.30 -0.33 -22.16
C ALA A 408 31.61 -1.42 -21.33
N GLY A 409 32.26 -1.92 -20.27
CA GLY A 409 31.75 -2.99 -19.41
C GLY A 409 30.83 -2.54 -18.27
N LEU A 410 30.86 -1.26 -17.88
CA LEU A 410 30.07 -0.75 -16.76
C LEU A 410 28.56 -0.90 -17.01
N ARG A 411 27.88 -1.38 -16.00
CA ARG A 411 26.41 -1.48 -15.96
C ARG A 411 25.88 -0.90 -14.64
N PRO A 412 24.60 -0.51 -14.58
CA PRO A 412 23.99 -0.04 -13.32
C PRO A 412 24.08 -1.06 -12.18
N TRP A 413 24.11 -2.33 -12.50
CA TRP A 413 24.13 -3.47 -11.58
C TRP A 413 25.52 -4.11 -11.40
N GLY A 414 26.56 -3.68 -12.14
CA GLY A 414 27.89 -4.29 -12.04
C GLY A 414 28.75 -4.13 -13.27
N LEU A 415 29.39 -5.20 -13.70
CA LEU A 415 30.42 -5.17 -14.73
C LEU A 415 30.27 -6.34 -15.74
N VAL A 416 30.42 -6.06 -17.01
CA VAL A 416 30.60 -7.07 -18.06
C VAL A 416 32.10 -7.20 -18.36
N VAL A 417 32.63 -8.40 -18.23
CA VAL A 417 34.04 -8.70 -18.51
C VAL A 417 34.18 -9.59 -19.76
N GLY A 418 35.39 -9.71 -20.28
CA GLY A 418 35.66 -10.51 -21.48
C GLY A 418 35.36 -9.79 -22.80
N ARG A 419 35.01 -8.51 -22.78
CA ARG A 419 34.87 -7.66 -23.96
C ARG A 419 35.84 -6.48 -23.88
N ASN A 420 36.67 -6.32 -24.90
CA ASN A 420 37.53 -5.16 -25.02
C ASN A 420 37.81 -4.91 -26.54
N PRO A 421 37.36 -3.76 -27.08
CA PRO A 421 37.52 -3.49 -28.50
C PRO A 421 38.98 -3.31 -28.97
N PHE A 422 39.88 -3.07 -28.04
CA PHE A 422 41.31 -2.84 -28.30
C PHE A 422 42.18 -4.11 -28.23
N ILE A 423 41.57 -5.28 -27.88
CA ILE A 423 42.29 -6.54 -27.73
C ILE A 423 41.67 -7.58 -28.68
N ALA A 424 42.51 -8.30 -29.39
CA ALA A 424 42.03 -9.33 -30.30
C ALA A 424 41.17 -10.38 -29.60
N GLN A 425 39.99 -10.67 -30.13
CA GLN A 425 38.94 -11.53 -29.53
C GLN A 425 39.49 -12.90 -29.10
N VAL A 426 40.39 -13.46 -29.90
CA VAL A 426 41.02 -14.77 -29.66
C VAL A 426 41.86 -14.83 -28.36
N ARG A 427 42.25 -13.67 -27.86
CA ARG A 427 43.04 -13.54 -26.62
C ARG A 427 42.20 -13.21 -25.38
N LEU A 428 40.90 -12.95 -25.57
CA LEU A 428 39.99 -12.61 -24.49
C LEU A 428 39.35 -13.88 -23.89
N SER A 429 39.04 -13.82 -22.61
CA SER A 429 38.07 -14.76 -22.04
C SER A 429 36.69 -14.53 -22.64
N ALA A 430 35.86 -15.57 -22.71
CA ALA A 430 34.48 -15.39 -23.13
C ALA A 430 33.73 -14.42 -22.19
N PRO A 431 32.82 -13.59 -22.69
CA PRO A 431 32.15 -12.58 -21.89
C PRO A 431 31.30 -13.20 -20.77
N ARG A 432 31.32 -12.59 -19.59
CA ARG A 432 30.38 -12.88 -18.50
C ARG A 432 29.93 -11.60 -17.79
N ALA A 433 28.73 -11.65 -17.24
CA ALA A 433 28.19 -10.59 -16.39
C ALA A 433 28.55 -10.87 -14.92
N VAL A 434 29.05 -9.86 -14.24
CA VAL A 434 29.46 -9.94 -12.82
C VAL A 434 28.71 -8.88 -12.04
N PRO A 435 27.81 -9.27 -11.11
CA PRO A 435 27.07 -8.32 -10.32
C PRO A 435 27.98 -7.63 -9.29
N ALA A 436 27.65 -6.36 -8.99
CA ALA A 436 28.11 -5.72 -7.77
C ALA A 436 27.34 -6.31 -6.59
N VAL A 437 28.05 -6.74 -5.56
CA VAL A 437 27.44 -7.34 -4.36
C VAL A 437 27.02 -6.28 -3.33
N ASP A 438 27.57 -5.08 -3.46
CA ASP A 438 27.29 -3.92 -2.62
C ASP A 438 27.58 -2.62 -3.39
N GLU A 439 27.20 -1.49 -2.80
CA GLU A 439 27.43 -0.17 -3.38
C GLU A 439 28.93 0.20 -3.42
N ALA A 440 29.74 -0.35 -2.53
CA ALA A 440 31.18 -0.13 -2.53
C ALA A 440 31.83 -0.74 -3.78
N ALA A 441 31.45 -1.96 -4.17
CA ALA A 441 31.90 -2.59 -5.41
C ALA A 441 31.46 -1.76 -6.65
N LEU A 442 30.23 -1.29 -6.66
CA LEU A 442 29.71 -0.47 -7.76
C LEU A 442 30.47 0.89 -7.84
N ALA A 443 30.80 1.49 -6.70
CA ALA A 443 31.60 2.71 -6.63
C ALA A 443 33.03 2.49 -7.18
N VAL A 444 33.62 1.30 -6.93
CA VAL A 444 34.91 0.92 -7.54
C VAL A 444 34.80 0.87 -9.06
N ALA A 445 33.75 0.24 -9.58
CA ALA A 445 33.53 0.15 -11.04
C ALA A 445 33.33 1.54 -11.67
N ARG A 446 32.51 2.39 -11.06
CA ARG A 446 32.27 3.78 -11.53
C ARG A 446 33.55 4.62 -11.53
N ARG A 447 34.37 4.53 -10.45
CA ARG A 447 35.67 5.23 -10.40
C ARG A 447 36.64 4.75 -11.47
N ALA A 448 36.71 3.43 -11.67
CA ALA A 448 37.54 2.88 -12.73
C ALA A 448 37.07 3.33 -14.11
N ALA A 449 35.77 3.27 -14.39
CA ALA A 449 35.22 3.72 -15.65
C ALA A 449 35.48 5.21 -15.90
N ALA A 450 35.32 6.07 -14.88
CA ALA A 450 35.66 7.49 -14.97
C ALA A 450 37.15 7.73 -15.26
N PHE A 451 38.04 7.00 -14.56
CA PHE A 451 39.49 7.09 -14.75
C PHE A 451 39.90 6.70 -16.18
N PHE A 452 39.40 5.56 -16.67
CA PHE A 452 39.69 5.07 -18.01
C PHE A 452 39.03 5.93 -19.10
N GLY A 453 37.87 6.49 -18.84
CA GLY A 453 37.13 7.36 -19.77
C GLY A 453 37.82 8.70 -19.99
N GLN A 454 38.38 9.30 -18.96
CA GLN A 454 39.14 10.56 -19.08
C GLN A 454 40.42 10.41 -19.92
N ALA A 455 40.98 9.21 -19.93
CA ALA A 455 42.21 8.89 -20.61
C ALA A 455 42.02 8.20 -21.97
N GLN A 456 40.80 8.19 -22.53
CA GLN A 456 40.53 7.66 -23.86
C GLN A 456 41.30 8.48 -24.92
N GLY A 457 42.26 7.83 -25.57
CA GLY A 457 43.21 8.44 -26.50
C GLY A 457 44.66 8.24 -26.08
N GLU A 458 44.95 8.38 -24.80
CA GLU A 458 46.30 8.13 -24.23
C GLU A 458 46.43 6.71 -23.65
N ALA A 459 45.29 6.11 -23.21
CA ALA A 459 45.26 4.84 -22.50
C ALA A 459 45.80 3.66 -23.30
N GLY A 460 45.45 3.56 -24.57
CA GLY A 460 45.90 2.47 -25.44
C GLY A 460 47.41 2.49 -25.68
N ALA A 461 48.01 3.69 -25.77
CA ALA A 461 49.44 3.88 -25.91
C ALA A 461 50.22 3.72 -24.60
N ALA A 462 49.63 4.18 -23.49
CA ALA A 462 50.25 4.15 -22.15
C ALA A 462 50.24 2.76 -21.52
N GLU A 463 49.13 2.00 -21.63
CA GLU A 463 49.03 0.65 -21.06
C GLU A 463 49.65 -0.45 -21.94
N GLY A 464 49.70 -0.24 -23.23
CA GLY A 464 50.15 -1.25 -24.20
C GLY A 464 49.22 -2.44 -24.32
N ASP A 465 49.69 -3.50 -24.98
CA ASP A 465 48.93 -4.72 -25.19
C ASP A 465 48.86 -5.58 -23.91
N LEU A 466 48.03 -6.62 -23.94
CA LEU A 466 47.82 -7.53 -22.81
C LEU A 466 49.13 -8.17 -22.28
N ARG A 467 50.11 -8.43 -23.19
CA ARG A 467 51.41 -8.97 -22.82
C ARG A 467 52.24 -7.94 -22.03
N ALA A 468 52.22 -6.70 -22.48
CA ALA A 468 52.91 -5.60 -21.79
C ALA A 468 52.32 -5.36 -20.37
N ARG A 469 50.95 -5.39 -20.25
CA ARG A 469 50.26 -5.29 -18.98
C ARG A 469 50.63 -6.42 -18.02
N SER A 470 50.63 -7.67 -18.51
CA SER A 470 50.98 -8.85 -17.72
C SER A 470 52.44 -8.79 -17.27
N LEU A 471 53.36 -8.36 -18.13
CA LEU A 471 54.77 -8.23 -17.78
C LEU A 471 54.99 -7.12 -16.73
N ARG A 472 54.35 -5.99 -16.86
CA ARG A 472 54.41 -4.91 -15.86
C ARG A 472 53.85 -5.34 -14.52
N GLN A 473 52.68 -5.98 -14.52
CA GLN A 473 52.08 -6.51 -13.30
C GLN A 473 53.03 -7.46 -12.60
N ARG A 474 53.60 -8.45 -13.31
CA ARG A 474 54.53 -9.39 -12.74
C ARG A 474 55.74 -8.71 -12.12
N ARG A 475 56.43 -7.81 -12.84
CA ARG A 475 57.61 -7.06 -12.38
C ARG A 475 57.30 -6.20 -11.14
N LEU A 476 56.12 -5.58 -11.10
CA LEU A 476 55.71 -4.77 -9.99
C LEU A 476 55.40 -5.59 -8.75
N PHE A 477 54.76 -6.73 -8.93
CA PHE A 477 54.47 -7.67 -7.82
C PHE A 477 55.76 -8.26 -7.24
N GLU A 478 56.70 -8.71 -8.08
CA GLU A 478 58.03 -9.17 -7.65
C GLU A 478 58.78 -8.06 -6.86
N ARG A 479 58.74 -6.82 -7.34
CA ARG A 479 59.39 -5.68 -6.70
C ARG A 479 58.77 -5.30 -5.35
N LEU A 480 57.46 -5.38 -5.22
CA LEU A 480 56.72 -4.99 -4.00
C LEU A 480 56.45 -6.19 -3.07
N GLY A 481 56.82 -7.38 -3.45
CA GLY A 481 56.55 -8.58 -2.66
C GLY A 481 55.06 -8.92 -2.51
N LEU A 482 54.25 -8.64 -3.55
CA LEU A 482 52.80 -8.86 -3.52
C LEU A 482 52.44 -10.25 -4.03
N ASP A 483 51.45 -10.87 -3.38
CA ASP A 483 50.89 -12.15 -3.82
C ASP A 483 49.72 -11.91 -4.80
N GLU A 484 49.69 -12.62 -5.91
CA GLU A 484 48.59 -12.62 -6.87
C GLU A 484 47.29 -13.14 -6.28
N ALA A 485 47.37 -14.09 -5.34
CA ALA A 485 46.23 -14.70 -4.68
C ALA A 485 45.33 -13.67 -3.94
N ALA A 486 45.92 -12.59 -3.44
CA ALA A 486 45.17 -11.51 -2.77
C ALA A 486 44.33 -10.65 -3.72
N PHE A 487 44.59 -10.67 -5.02
CA PHE A 487 43.96 -9.78 -5.99
C PHE A 487 43.11 -10.47 -7.07
N PHE A 488 43.42 -11.71 -7.39
CA PHE A 488 42.77 -12.44 -8.48
C PHE A 488 42.05 -13.69 -7.94
N CYS A 489 40.94 -14.04 -8.60
CA CYS A 489 40.32 -15.33 -8.32
C CYS A 489 41.01 -16.44 -9.11
N ASP A 490 41.07 -17.64 -8.51
CA ASP A 490 41.47 -18.88 -9.18
C ASP A 490 40.20 -19.67 -9.53
N ALA A 491 39.84 -19.70 -10.80
CA ALA A 491 38.68 -20.40 -11.28
C ALA A 491 39.01 -21.33 -12.43
N SER A 492 38.54 -22.57 -12.34
CA SER A 492 38.67 -23.52 -13.45
C SER A 492 37.93 -23.07 -14.69
N ALA A 493 38.38 -23.47 -15.86
CA ALA A 493 37.70 -23.20 -17.12
C ALA A 493 36.22 -23.65 -17.09
N MET A 494 35.95 -24.80 -16.47
CA MET A 494 34.60 -25.34 -16.30
C MET A 494 33.71 -24.41 -15.44
N THR A 495 34.25 -23.86 -14.36
CA THR A 495 33.52 -22.87 -13.52
C THR A 495 33.21 -21.62 -14.31
N LEU A 496 34.19 -21.09 -15.04
CA LEU A 496 33.99 -19.89 -15.87
C LEU A 496 32.97 -20.13 -16.99
N ASP A 497 33.01 -21.27 -17.65
CA ASP A 497 32.04 -21.61 -18.69
C ASP A 497 30.63 -21.77 -18.12
N ALA A 498 30.47 -22.36 -16.95
CA ALA A 498 29.18 -22.44 -16.27
C ALA A 498 28.62 -21.04 -15.97
N LEU A 499 29.43 -20.12 -15.52
CA LEU A 499 29.04 -18.73 -15.25
C LEU A 499 28.70 -17.94 -16.52
N ARG A 500 29.35 -18.22 -17.65
CA ARG A 500 29.09 -17.56 -18.93
C ARG A 500 27.79 -18.02 -19.58
N LEU A 501 27.46 -19.30 -19.46
CA LEU A 501 26.29 -19.92 -20.10
C LEU A 501 25.01 -19.77 -19.26
N GLY A 502 25.08 -19.24 -18.05
CA GLY A 502 23.93 -19.03 -17.16
C GLY A 502 23.29 -20.32 -16.65
N ALA A 503 22.71 -21.13 -17.53
CA ALA A 503 21.96 -22.33 -17.16
C ALA A 503 22.78 -23.44 -16.48
N LYS A 504 24.10 -23.45 -16.61
CA LYS A 504 25.01 -24.45 -16.02
C LYS A 504 25.82 -23.84 -14.88
N TRP A 505 25.13 -23.25 -13.92
CA TRP A 505 25.75 -22.58 -12.79
C TRP A 505 26.70 -23.50 -12.04
N ALA A 506 27.86 -22.94 -11.65
CA ALA A 506 28.75 -23.56 -10.71
C ALA A 506 27.97 -23.97 -9.44
N TYR A 507 28.44 -25.01 -8.75
CA TYR A 507 27.80 -25.57 -7.55
C TYR A 507 27.38 -24.52 -6.51
N ARG A 508 28.12 -23.43 -6.43
CA ARG A 508 27.89 -22.32 -5.49
C ARG A 508 26.56 -21.59 -5.68
N ALA A 509 26.11 -21.44 -6.93
CA ALA A 509 24.88 -20.68 -7.24
C ALA A 509 23.64 -21.58 -7.30
N ARG A 510 23.80 -22.92 -7.33
CA ARG A 510 22.69 -23.85 -7.49
C ARG A 510 21.69 -23.79 -6.33
N ALA A 511 22.19 -23.80 -5.08
CA ALA A 511 21.34 -23.72 -3.90
C ALA A 511 20.66 -22.34 -3.79
N PRO A 512 21.39 -21.20 -3.81
CA PRO A 512 20.77 -19.88 -3.81
C PRO A 512 19.76 -19.66 -4.95
N LEU A 513 20.01 -20.22 -6.13
CA LEU A 513 19.08 -20.17 -7.24
C LEU A 513 17.76 -20.91 -6.96
N SER A 514 17.86 -22.12 -6.37
CA SER A 514 16.67 -22.88 -5.97
C SER A 514 15.89 -22.18 -4.88
N GLU A 515 16.56 -21.62 -3.88
CA GLU A 515 15.94 -20.84 -2.81
C GLU A 515 15.26 -19.58 -3.34
N ALA A 516 15.93 -18.83 -4.23
CA ALA A 516 15.36 -17.64 -4.86
C ALA A 516 14.11 -17.93 -5.70
N LEU A 517 13.99 -19.12 -6.27
CA LEU A 517 12.80 -19.55 -7.01
C LEU A 517 11.67 -20.03 -6.08
N ALA A 518 12.03 -20.70 -4.98
CA ALA A 518 11.06 -21.28 -4.04
C ALA A 518 10.43 -20.22 -3.13
N ALA A 519 11.25 -19.32 -2.58
CA ALA A 519 10.79 -18.24 -1.71
C ALA A 519 9.94 -17.20 -2.49
#